data_6cabfef23ffa8536b3e2641b4e7393ca
#
_entry.id   6cabfef23ffa8536b3e2641b4e7393ca
#
_cell.length_a   1.000
_cell.length_b   1.000
_cell.length_c   1.000
_cell.angle_alpha   90.00
_cell.angle_beta   90.00
_cell.angle_gamma   90.00
#
_symmetry.space_group_name_H-M   'P 1'
#
loop_
_entity.id
_entity.type
_entity.pdbx_description
1 polymer ?
#
loop_
_entity_poly.entity_id
_entity_poly.type
_entity_poly.pdbx_seq_one_letter_code
_entity_poly.pdbx_strand_id
1 'polypeptide(L)'
;MTEIRQHRPLARAKTLPAWSLLAAGAMTGGLLGAGYGLAKPPTYTATSYVIAVPTDKADSSTALGFAQAYGRVATQLAVLGDAQVWAGVPVKTLQSSVQTATSPDAPMVAVTAVSSRADLAADMANAVSRSLTVHANDSKDSTHVELQTFARAIKPAGPSSASAAVTGLVGASAGGLLGGLLLLVRPRRTTDETGRPASVPSPATAADVL
;
A
#
# COMPACT_ATOMS: atom_id res chain seq x y z
N MET A 1 3.58 -55.94 44.04
CA MET A 1 3.90 -55.51 42.68
C MET A 1 3.53 -54.06 42.60
N THR A 2 4.52 -53.19 42.79
CA THR A 2 4.29 -51.72 42.80
C THR A 2 5.00 -51.15 41.59
N GLU A 3 4.20 -50.78 40.60
CA GLU A 3 4.69 -50.23 39.33
C GLU A 3 5.08 -48.74 39.56
N ILE A 4 6.37 -48.47 39.50
CA ILE A 4 6.93 -47.11 39.59
C ILE A 4 6.76 -46.48 38.23
N ARG A 5 5.74 -45.57 38.10
CA ARG A 5 5.52 -44.70 36.96
C ARG A 5 6.69 -43.74 36.86
N GLN A 6 7.62 -44.00 35.95
CA GLN A 6 8.68 -43.06 35.58
C GLN A 6 8.06 -41.83 34.90
N HIS A 7 7.98 -40.71 35.61
CA HIS A 7 7.76 -39.41 35.04
C HIS A 7 8.97 -39.06 34.14
N ARG A 8 8.78 -39.14 32.84
CA ARG A 8 9.73 -38.57 31.88
C ARG A 8 9.83 -37.06 32.17
N PRO A 9 11.02 -36.49 32.44
CA PRO A 9 11.18 -35.06 32.57
C PRO A 9 10.89 -34.42 31.21
N LEU A 10 9.89 -33.56 31.17
CA LEU A 10 9.63 -32.68 30.02
C LEU A 10 10.93 -31.97 29.67
N ALA A 11 11.38 -32.17 28.46
CA ALA A 11 12.61 -31.60 27.92
C ALA A 11 12.67 -30.10 28.28
N ARG A 12 13.75 -29.70 28.99
CA ARG A 12 14.07 -28.30 29.26
C ARG A 12 13.99 -27.53 27.93
N ALA A 13 12.95 -26.76 27.74
CA ALA A 13 12.89 -25.79 26.67
C ALA A 13 14.10 -24.87 26.88
N LYS A 14 15.14 -25.03 26.03
CA LYS A 14 16.29 -24.12 25.98
C LYS A 14 15.72 -22.72 25.92
N THR A 15 16.06 -21.87 26.87
CA THR A 15 15.64 -20.46 26.90
C THR A 15 16.18 -19.79 25.65
N LEU A 16 15.31 -19.67 24.66
CA LEU A 16 15.67 -19.02 23.41
C LEU A 16 16.16 -17.59 23.70
N PRO A 17 17.29 -17.17 23.13
CA PRO A 17 17.81 -15.82 23.34
C PRO A 17 16.77 -14.78 22.92
N ALA A 18 16.73 -13.65 23.61
CA ALA A 18 15.70 -12.63 23.42
C ALA A 18 15.56 -12.16 21.96
N TRP A 19 16.65 -12.10 21.21
CA TRP A 19 16.64 -11.71 19.80
C TRP A 19 15.94 -12.72 18.87
N SER A 20 15.77 -13.99 19.32
CA SER A 20 15.07 -15.00 18.51
C SER A 20 13.59 -14.68 18.29
N LEU A 21 12.96 -13.96 19.22
CA LEU A 21 11.57 -13.47 19.04
C LEU A 21 11.49 -12.40 17.97
N LEU A 22 12.48 -11.50 17.90
CA LEU A 22 12.61 -10.52 16.82
C LEU A 22 12.79 -11.20 15.47
N ALA A 23 13.74 -12.16 15.40
CA ALA A 23 14.02 -12.89 14.17
C ALA A 23 12.81 -13.74 13.73
N ALA A 24 12.15 -14.43 14.64
CA ALA A 24 10.96 -15.22 14.34
C ALA A 24 9.80 -14.32 13.87
N GLY A 25 9.57 -13.17 14.52
CA GLY A 25 8.59 -12.18 14.12
C GLY A 25 8.87 -11.63 12.72
N ALA A 26 10.10 -11.23 12.45
CA ALA A 26 10.52 -10.72 11.14
C ALA A 26 10.40 -11.79 10.05
N MET A 27 10.82 -13.02 10.29
CA MET A 27 10.69 -14.11 9.33
C MET A 27 9.23 -14.45 9.04
N THR A 28 8.41 -14.59 10.06
CA THR A 28 6.98 -14.88 9.89
C THR A 28 6.27 -13.77 9.16
N GLY A 29 6.50 -12.51 9.56
CA GLY A 29 5.94 -11.34 8.89
C GLY A 29 6.41 -11.21 7.44
N GLY A 30 7.69 -11.48 7.17
CA GLY A 30 8.27 -11.47 5.83
C GLY A 30 7.67 -12.54 4.93
N LEU A 31 7.52 -13.76 5.42
CA LEU A 31 6.90 -14.86 4.67
C LEU A 31 5.42 -14.57 4.37
N LEU A 32 4.66 -14.07 5.33
CA LEU A 32 3.26 -13.69 5.14
C LEU A 32 3.13 -12.54 4.15
N GLY A 33 3.98 -11.51 4.26
CA GLY A 33 4.00 -10.37 3.34
C GLY A 33 4.39 -10.77 1.92
N ALA A 34 5.43 -11.59 1.76
CA ALA A 34 5.84 -12.10 0.46
C ALA A 34 4.78 -13.03 -0.16
N GLY A 35 4.18 -13.93 0.63
CA GLY A 35 3.09 -14.81 0.21
C GLY A 35 1.87 -14.02 -0.28
N TYR A 36 1.48 -12.97 0.45
CA TYR A 36 0.42 -12.06 0.01
C TYR A 36 0.76 -11.35 -1.31
N GLY A 37 2.02 -10.85 -1.43
CA GLY A 37 2.47 -10.19 -2.66
C GLY A 37 2.51 -11.10 -3.88
N LEU A 38 2.77 -12.40 -3.70
CA LEU A 38 2.72 -13.39 -4.77
C LEU A 38 1.29 -13.80 -5.13
N ALA A 39 0.39 -13.85 -4.13
CA ALA A 39 -1.02 -14.24 -4.33
C ALA A 39 -1.83 -13.12 -4.99
N LYS A 40 -1.46 -11.85 -4.81
CA LYS A 40 -2.16 -10.71 -5.41
C LYS A 40 -1.74 -10.51 -6.86
N PRO A 41 -2.68 -10.50 -7.83
CA PRO A 41 -2.32 -10.26 -9.23
C PRO A 41 -1.70 -8.87 -9.39
N PRO A 42 -0.69 -8.71 -10.27
CA PRO A 42 -0.09 -7.41 -10.55
C PRO A 42 -1.12 -6.47 -11.18
N THR A 43 -1.04 -5.18 -10.86
CA THR A 43 -1.85 -4.15 -11.48
C THR A 43 -0.97 -3.17 -12.24
N TYR A 44 -1.51 -2.67 -13.35
CA TYR A 44 -0.86 -1.73 -14.25
C TYR A 44 -1.67 -0.45 -14.28
N THR A 45 -0.98 0.68 -14.28
CA THR A 45 -1.59 2.00 -14.33
C THR A 45 -1.14 2.72 -15.59
N ALA A 46 -2.09 3.27 -16.34
CA ALA A 46 -1.82 4.08 -17.51
C ALA A 46 -2.61 5.39 -17.42
N THR A 47 -2.00 6.49 -17.85
CA THR A 47 -2.61 7.82 -17.78
C THR A 47 -2.57 8.49 -19.14
N SER A 48 -3.71 9.03 -19.56
CA SER A 48 -3.88 9.92 -20.71
C SER A 48 -4.14 11.34 -20.23
N TYR A 49 -3.65 12.33 -20.96
CA TYR A 49 -3.81 13.74 -20.63
C TYR A 49 -4.61 14.44 -21.72
N VAL A 50 -5.61 15.21 -21.29
CA VAL A 50 -6.44 16.06 -22.12
C VAL A 50 -6.25 17.51 -21.69
N ILE A 51 -6.09 18.42 -22.61
CA ILE A 51 -5.93 19.85 -22.34
C ILE A 51 -7.16 20.60 -22.87
N ALA A 52 -7.65 21.58 -22.11
CA ALA A 52 -8.67 22.50 -22.53
C ALA A 52 -8.01 23.75 -23.15
N VAL A 53 -8.29 23.99 -24.41
CA VAL A 53 -7.73 25.09 -25.18
C VAL A 53 -8.84 26.14 -25.40
N PRO A 54 -8.64 27.38 -24.96
CA PRO A 54 -9.60 28.43 -25.22
C PRO A 54 -9.59 28.81 -26.72
N THR A 55 -10.76 29.03 -27.28
CA THR A 55 -10.90 29.64 -28.62
C THR A 55 -10.83 31.17 -28.52
N ASP A 56 -10.83 31.88 -29.65
CA ASP A 56 -10.67 33.33 -29.72
C ASP A 56 -11.60 34.17 -28.82
N LYS A 57 -12.67 33.58 -28.31
CA LYS A 57 -13.67 34.23 -27.45
C LYS A 57 -13.57 33.91 -25.97
N ALA A 58 -12.62 33.06 -25.58
CA ALA A 58 -12.40 32.66 -24.19
C ALA A 58 -10.97 32.97 -23.75
N ASP A 59 -10.78 33.12 -22.44
CA ASP A 59 -9.48 33.33 -21.83
C ASP A 59 -8.96 32.04 -21.15
N SER A 60 -7.72 32.06 -20.69
CA SER A 60 -7.09 30.91 -20.01
C SER A 60 -7.80 30.53 -18.71
N SER A 61 -8.42 31.48 -18.01
CA SER A 61 -9.13 31.22 -16.76
C SER A 61 -10.44 30.46 -17.04
N THR A 62 -11.12 30.79 -18.13
CA THR A 62 -12.28 30.04 -18.62
C THR A 62 -11.91 28.61 -18.99
N ALA A 63 -10.80 28.40 -19.72
CA ALA A 63 -10.34 27.07 -20.06
C ALA A 63 -10.00 26.25 -18.82
N LEU A 64 -9.38 26.84 -17.79
CA LEU A 64 -9.09 26.19 -16.50
C LEU A 64 -10.38 25.75 -15.79
N GLY A 65 -11.39 26.65 -15.74
CA GLY A 65 -12.69 26.34 -15.15
C GLY A 65 -13.39 25.18 -15.84
N PHE A 66 -13.39 25.14 -17.16
CA PHE A 66 -13.96 24.04 -17.94
C PHE A 66 -13.15 22.75 -17.79
N ALA A 67 -11.82 22.78 -17.74
CA ALA A 67 -11.01 21.59 -17.46
C ALA A 67 -11.37 20.96 -16.11
N GLN A 68 -11.56 21.77 -15.08
CA GLN A 68 -12.00 21.28 -13.76
C GLN A 68 -13.42 20.69 -13.80
N ALA A 69 -14.34 21.33 -14.54
CA ALA A 69 -15.69 20.82 -14.71
C ALA A 69 -15.69 19.48 -15.48
N TYR A 70 -14.98 19.41 -16.59
CA TYR A 70 -14.87 18.20 -17.40
C TYR A 70 -14.18 17.06 -16.64
N GLY A 71 -13.18 17.34 -15.80
CA GLY A 71 -12.57 16.33 -14.94
C GLY A 71 -13.57 15.67 -13.99
N ARG A 72 -14.56 16.41 -13.49
CA ARG A 72 -15.61 15.86 -12.61
C ARG A 72 -16.64 15.02 -13.35
N VAL A 73 -16.94 15.35 -14.62
CA VAL A 73 -17.93 14.62 -15.42
C VAL A 73 -17.32 13.46 -16.22
N ALA A 74 -16.01 13.38 -16.35
CA ALA A 74 -15.32 12.36 -17.12
C ALA A 74 -15.62 10.92 -16.67
N THR A 75 -15.94 10.72 -15.40
CA THR A 75 -16.35 9.41 -14.82
C THR A 75 -17.85 9.22 -14.74
N GLN A 76 -18.64 10.14 -15.30
CA GLN A 76 -20.08 10.02 -15.35
C GLN A 76 -20.52 9.00 -16.40
N LEU A 77 -21.71 8.45 -16.18
CA LEU A 77 -22.28 7.38 -17.01
C LEU A 77 -22.35 7.75 -18.50
N ALA A 78 -22.65 9.02 -18.82
CA ALA A 78 -22.73 9.49 -20.21
C ALA A 78 -21.40 9.29 -20.95
N VAL A 79 -20.28 9.75 -20.35
CA VAL A 79 -18.93 9.62 -20.94
C VAL A 79 -18.48 8.16 -20.97
N LEU A 80 -18.70 7.41 -19.86
CA LEU A 80 -18.29 6.02 -19.77
C LEU A 80 -19.13 5.10 -20.66
N GLY A 81 -20.38 5.46 -20.94
CA GLY A 81 -21.25 4.73 -21.85
C GLY A 81 -20.69 4.64 -23.25
N ASP A 82 -20.13 5.71 -23.78
CA ASP A 82 -19.48 5.71 -25.08
C ASP A 82 -18.06 5.12 -24.99
N ALA A 83 -17.33 5.39 -23.91
CA ALA A 83 -15.98 4.87 -23.71
C ALA A 83 -15.95 3.34 -23.66
N GLN A 84 -17.00 2.66 -23.18
CA GLN A 84 -17.05 1.19 -23.13
C GLN A 84 -16.86 0.53 -24.51
N VAL A 85 -17.37 1.17 -25.56
CA VAL A 85 -17.24 0.63 -26.93
C VAL A 85 -15.78 0.64 -27.38
N TRP A 86 -15.06 1.71 -27.05
CA TRP A 86 -13.66 1.85 -27.42
C TRP A 86 -12.71 1.04 -26.53
N ALA A 87 -13.05 0.92 -25.25
CA ALA A 87 -12.25 0.15 -24.28
C ALA A 87 -12.51 -1.36 -24.34
N GLY A 88 -13.62 -1.77 -24.96
CA GLY A 88 -14.02 -3.19 -25.01
C GLY A 88 -14.38 -3.78 -23.65
N VAL A 89 -14.78 -2.97 -22.68
CA VAL A 89 -15.14 -3.40 -21.32
C VAL A 89 -16.44 -2.73 -20.87
N PRO A 90 -17.21 -3.38 -19.99
CA PRO A 90 -18.47 -2.83 -19.46
C PRO A 90 -18.24 -1.51 -18.69
N VAL A 91 -19.23 -0.62 -18.72
CA VAL A 91 -19.21 0.65 -17.96
C VAL A 91 -18.89 0.46 -16.48
N LYS A 92 -19.40 -0.60 -15.86
CA LYS A 92 -19.13 -0.91 -14.45
C LYS A 92 -17.64 -1.13 -14.17
N THR A 93 -16.92 -1.73 -15.11
CA THR A 93 -15.46 -1.91 -15.02
C THR A 93 -14.76 -0.56 -15.14
N LEU A 94 -15.16 0.29 -16.08
CA LEU A 94 -14.63 1.65 -16.22
C LEU A 94 -14.86 2.47 -14.95
N GLN A 95 -16.04 2.44 -14.36
CA GLN A 95 -16.37 3.15 -13.12
C GLN A 95 -15.47 2.77 -11.94
N SER A 96 -15.11 1.49 -11.83
CA SER A 96 -14.25 1.02 -10.74
C SER A 96 -12.76 1.17 -11.00
N SER A 97 -12.36 1.31 -12.27
CA SER A 97 -10.96 1.23 -12.69
C SER A 97 -10.40 2.55 -13.20
N VAL A 98 -11.26 3.54 -13.51
CA VAL A 98 -10.85 4.85 -14.06
C VAL A 98 -11.03 5.93 -13.02
N GLN A 99 -10.03 6.77 -12.89
CA GLN A 99 -10.02 7.96 -12.05
C GLN A 99 -9.54 9.16 -12.86
N THR A 100 -10.03 10.34 -12.48
CA THR A 100 -9.62 11.60 -13.09
C THR A 100 -9.04 12.53 -12.06
N ALA A 101 -8.05 13.30 -12.48
CA ALA A 101 -7.46 14.37 -11.70
C ALA A 101 -7.31 15.62 -12.57
N THR A 102 -7.52 16.79 -12.00
CA THR A 102 -7.34 18.07 -12.66
C THR A 102 -6.20 18.83 -12.01
N SER A 103 -5.45 19.59 -12.81
CA SER A 103 -4.45 20.50 -12.28
C SER A 103 -5.11 21.81 -11.79
N PRO A 104 -4.72 22.35 -10.64
CA PRO A 104 -5.20 23.66 -10.20
C PRO A 104 -4.65 24.82 -11.04
N ASP A 105 -3.46 24.66 -11.63
CA ASP A 105 -2.72 25.73 -12.31
C ASP A 105 -2.66 25.57 -13.84
N ALA A 106 -3.10 24.42 -14.36
CA ALA A 106 -3.09 24.14 -15.79
C ALA A 106 -4.44 23.60 -16.25
N PRO A 107 -4.94 24.00 -17.43
CA PRO A 107 -6.23 23.55 -17.97
C PRO A 107 -6.12 22.11 -18.49
N MET A 108 -5.69 21.19 -17.65
CA MET A 108 -5.44 19.77 -17.99
C MET A 108 -6.28 18.83 -17.13
N VAL A 109 -6.72 17.74 -17.77
CA VAL A 109 -7.38 16.61 -17.13
C VAL A 109 -6.51 15.37 -17.36
N ALA A 110 -6.08 14.74 -16.27
CA ALA A 110 -5.44 13.43 -16.28
C ALA A 110 -6.51 12.35 -16.12
N VAL A 111 -6.57 11.42 -17.05
CA VAL A 111 -7.45 10.25 -17.01
C VAL A 111 -6.57 9.04 -16.77
N THR A 112 -6.68 8.45 -15.58
CA THR A 112 -5.86 7.31 -15.14
C THR A 112 -6.73 6.07 -15.05
N ALA A 113 -6.28 4.98 -15.66
CA ALA A 113 -6.94 3.68 -15.56
C ALA A 113 -6.01 2.63 -14.96
N VAL A 114 -6.59 1.72 -14.18
CA VAL A 114 -5.89 0.62 -13.51
C VAL A 114 -6.49 -0.70 -13.97
N SER A 115 -5.62 -1.66 -14.34
CA SER A 115 -6.05 -2.99 -14.78
C SER A 115 -5.00 -4.05 -14.42
N SER A 116 -5.41 -5.31 -14.38
CA SER A 116 -4.47 -6.44 -14.29
C SER A 116 -3.72 -6.68 -15.63
N ARG A 117 -4.13 -6.02 -16.71
CA ARG A 117 -3.49 -6.10 -18.04
C ARG A 117 -2.99 -4.72 -18.45
N ALA A 118 -1.73 -4.64 -18.84
CA ALA A 118 -1.07 -3.39 -19.19
C ALA A 118 -1.67 -2.70 -20.43
N ASP A 119 -2.03 -3.47 -21.45
CA ASP A 119 -2.70 -2.99 -22.65
C ASP A 119 -4.09 -2.42 -22.31
N LEU A 120 -4.88 -3.17 -21.54
CA LEU A 120 -6.22 -2.76 -21.16
C LEU A 120 -6.24 -1.48 -20.31
N ALA A 121 -5.24 -1.27 -19.44
CA ALA A 121 -5.11 -0.03 -18.69
C ALA A 121 -4.94 1.17 -19.63
N ALA A 122 -4.08 1.05 -20.66
CA ALA A 122 -3.89 2.10 -21.65
C ALA A 122 -5.15 2.33 -22.51
N ASP A 123 -5.80 1.24 -22.94
CA ASP A 123 -7.03 1.31 -23.75
C ASP A 123 -8.17 2.00 -23.00
N MET A 124 -8.39 1.64 -21.73
CA MET A 124 -9.43 2.30 -20.90
C MET A 124 -9.16 3.78 -20.70
N ALA A 125 -7.91 4.18 -20.38
CA ALA A 125 -7.56 5.60 -20.22
C ALA A 125 -7.77 6.39 -21.52
N ASN A 126 -7.36 5.84 -22.65
CA ASN A 126 -7.51 6.46 -23.97
C ASN A 126 -8.96 6.52 -24.41
N ALA A 127 -9.75 5.49 -24.15
CA ALA A 127 -11.17 5.43 -24.48
C ALA A 127 -11.97 6.52 -23.74
N VAL A 128 -11.74 6.65 -22.43
CA VAL A 128 -12.42 7.68 -21.63
C VAL A 128 -11.96 9.08 -22.02
N SER A 129 -10.67 9.30 -22.27
CA SER A 129 -10.17 10.60 -22.75
C SER A 129 -10.77 10.98 -24.09
N ARG A 130 -10.90 10.01 -25.02
CA ARG A 130 -11.53 10.24 -26.32
C ARG A 130 -13.02 10.58 -26.17
N SER A 131 -13.76 9.80 -25.41
CA SER A 131 -15.18 10.03 -25.16
C SER A 131 -15.40 11.40 -24.51
N LEU A 132 -14.59 11.76 -23.51
CA LEU A 132 -14.64 13.08 -22.87
C LEU A 132 -14.40 14.21 -23.88
N THR A 133 -13.39 14.04 -24.76
CA THR A 133 -13.06 15.04 -25.80
C THR A 133 -14.21 15.19 -26.77
N VAL A 134 -14.86 14.13 -27.21
CA VAL A 134 -16.03 14.20 -28.12
C VAL A 134 -17.16 14.95 -27.43
N HIS A 135 -17.58 14.53 -26.23
CA HIS A 135 -18.68 15.19 -25.52
C HIS A 135 -18.43 16.66 -25.21
N ALA A 136 -17.21 17.04 -24.84
CA ALA A 136 -16.86 18.41 -24.57
C ALA A 136 -16.92 19.26 -25.86
N ASN A 137 -16.42 18.72 -26.96
CA ASN A 137 -16.36 19.44 -28.24
C ASN A 137 -17.71 19.57 -28.93
N ASP A 138 -18.69 18.73 -28.59
CA ASP A 138 -20.09 18.94 -29.02
C ASP A 138 -20.68 20.28 -28.51
N SER A 139 -20.12 20.77 -27.39
CA SER A 139 -20.55 22.04 -26.78
C SER A 139 -19.55 23.20 -27.01
N LYS A 140 -18.52 23.02 -27.83
CA LYS A 140 -17.42 23.99 -28.00
C LYS A 140 -17.90 25.38 -28.51
N ASP A 141 -18.92 25.41 -29.34
CA ASP A 141 -19.45 26.67 -29.88
C ASP A 141 -20.13 27.54 -28.81
N SER A 142 -20.65 26.93 -27.76
CA SER A 142 -21.28 27.60 -26.62
C SER A 142 -20.29 27.87 -25.48
N THR A 143 -19.36 26.99 -25.25
CA THR A 143 -18.36 27.11 -24.17
C THR A 143 -17.14 27.92 -24.56
N HIS A 144 -16.86 28.03 -25.85
CA HIS A 144 -15.67 28.62 -26.45
C HIS A 144 -14.37 27.97 -25.93
N VAL A 145 -14.45 26.68 -25.53
CA VAL A 145 -13.32 25.87 -25.09
C VAL A 145 -13.35 24.54 -25.84
N GLU A 146 -12.21 24.15 -26.38
CA GLU A 146 -12.02 22.90 -27.08
C GLU A 146 -11.13 21.96 -26.24
N LEU A 147 -11.51 20.70 -26.08
CA LEU A 147 -10.66 19.68 -25.50
C LEU A 147 -9.82 19.00 -26.58
N GLN A 148 -8.54 18.91 -26.31
CA GLN A 148 -7.60 18.23 -27.19
C GLN A 148 -6.80 17.17 -26.39
N THR A 149 -6.55 16.02 -27.01
CA THR A 149 -5.68 15.00 -26.40
C THR A 149 -4.24 15.50 -26.45
N PHE A 150 -3.66 15.80 -25.29
CA PHE A 150 -2.27 16.24 -25.16
C PHE A 150 -1.30 15.07 -25.23
N ALA A 151 -1.57 14.01 -24.43
CA ALA A 151 -0.76 12.80 -24.45
C ALA A 151 -1.65 11.57 -24.27
N ARG A 152 -1.46 10.59 -25.13
CA ARG A 152 -2.14 9.29 -25.03
C ARG A 152 -1.49 8.43 -23.96
N ALA A 153 -2.29 7.64 -23.28
CA ALA A 153 -1.78 6.59 -22.41
C ALA A 153 -1.04 5.55 -23.26
N ILE A 154 0.14 5.21 -22.82
CA ILE A 154 0.96 4.14 -23.42
C ILE A 154 0.92 2.91 -22.52
N LYS A 155 1.13 1.73 -23.10
CA LYS A 155 1.21 0.48 -22.35
C LYS A 155 2.35 0.54 -21.32
N PRO A 156 2.07 0.36 -20.01
CA PRO A 156 3.11 0.34 -18.99
C PRO A 156 4.08 -0.82 -19.20
N ALA A 157 5.38 -0.56 -19.02
CA ALA A 157 6.43 -1.58 -19.15
C ALA A 157 6.49 -2.53 -17.94
N GLY A 158 5.95 -2.11 -16.79
CA GLY A 158 5.93 -2.89 -15.55
C GLY A 158 4.70 -2.62 -14.70
N PRO A 159 4.42 -3.49 -13.73
CA PRO A 159 3.30 -3.29 -12.80
C PRO A 159 3.53 -2.10 -11.88
N SER A 160 2.47 -1.38 -11.56
CA SER A 160 2.44 -0.29 -10.57
C SER A 160 2.19 -0.78 -9.15
N SER A 161 1.72 -2.02 -8.99
CA SER A 161 1.56 -2.65 -7.68
C SER A 161 2.90 -2.99 -7.03
N ALA A 162 2.94 -2.96 -5.68
CA ALA A 162 4.13 -3.35 -4.94
C ALA A 162 4.53 -4.80 -5.25
N SER A 163 5.82 -5.04 -5.45
CA SER A 163 6.34 -6.39 -5.70
C SER A 163 6.30 -7.24 -4.41
N ALA A 164 6.34 -8.57 -4.57
CA ALA A 164 6.41 -9.51 -3.45
C ALA A 164 7.62 -9.23 -2.52
N ALA A 165 8.73 -8.73 -3.08
CA ALA A 165 9.89 -8.34 -2.28
C ALA A 165 9.60 -7.13 -1.36
N VAL A 166 8.90 -6.11 -1.88
CA VAL A 166 8.52 -4.93 -1.10
C VAL A 166 7.50 -5.30 -0.02
N THR A 167 6.47 -6.07 -0.35
CA THR A 167 5.46 -6.53 0.63
C THR A 167 6.06 -7.45 1.68
N GLY A 168 7.04 -8.29 1.29
CA GLY A 168 7.81 -9.12 2.21
C GLY A 168 8.66 -8.29 3.19
N LEU A 169 9.33 -7.24 2.70
CA LEU A 169 10.10 -6.31 3.53
C LEU A 169 9.23 -5.57 4.55
N VAL A 170 8.06 -5.06 4.09
CA VAL A 170 7.08 -4.41 4.97
C VAL A 170 6.55 -5.39 6.01
N GLY A 171 6.23 -6.62 5.60
CA GLY A 171 5.80 -7.68 6.51
C GLY A 171 6.88 -8.03 7.54
N ALA A 172 8.14 -8.13 7.12
CA ALA A 172 9.28 -8.39 8.02
C ALA A 172 9.48 -7.26 9.04
N SER A 173 9.36 -6.02 8.61
CA SER A 173 9.45 -4.84 9.49
C SER A 173 8.33 -4.83 10.54
N ALA A 174 7.10 -5.04 10.11
CA ALA A 174 5.93 -5.12 11.00
C ALA A 174 6.06 -6.30 12.00
N GLY A 175 6.44 -7.47 11.51
CA GLY A 175 6.67 -8.66 12.34
C GLY A 175 7.81 -8.48 13.34
N GLY A 176 8.90 -7.83 12.93
CA GLY A 176 10.02 -7.46 13.81
C GLY A 176 9.61 -6.50 14.91
N LEU A 177 8.80 -5.47 14.58
CA LEU A 177 8.25 -4.54 15.58
C LEU A 177 7.36 -5.25 16.60
N LEU A 178 6.46 -6.12 16.15
CA LEU A 178 5.61 -6.92 17.04
C LEU A 178 6.45 -7.84 17.93
N GLY A 179 7.47 -8.50 17.38
CA GLY A 179 8.43 -9.31 18.13
C GLY A 179 9.18 -8.50 19.18
N GLY A 180 9.58 -7.27 18.84
CA GLY A 180 10.21 -6.32 19.78
C GLY A 180 9.29 -5.87 20.91
N LEU A 181 8.03 -5.57 20.60
CA LEU A 181 7.02 -5.24 21.61
C LEU A 181 6.78 -6.40 22.58
N LEU A 182 6.69 -7.63 22.08
CA LEU A 182 6.57 -8.82 22.91
C LEU A 182 7.77 -9.01 23.83
N LEU A 183 8.98 -8.64 23.38
CA LEU A 183 10.17 -8.63 24.23
C LEU A 183 10.09 -7.61 25.36
N LEU A 184 9.56 -6.42 25.10
CA LEU A 184 9.39 -5.37 26.11
C LEU A 184 8.37 -5.75 27.19
N VAL A 185 7.30 -6.45 26.82
CA VAL A 185 6.24 -6.90 27.73
C VAL A 185 6.65 -8.15 28.51
N ARG A 186 7.68 -8.88 28.05
CA ARG A 186 8.15 -10.08 28.73
C ARG A 186 8.76 -9.71 30.10
N PRO A 187 8.19 -10.18 31.24
CA PRO A 187 8.74 -9.90 32.55
C PRO A 187 10.17 -10.43 32.62
N ARG A 188 11.12 -9.55 32.94
CA ARG A 188 12.48 -9.98 33.24
C ARG A 188 12.40 -10.90 34.45
N ARG A 189 12.68 -12.18 34.27
CA ARG A 189 12.98 -13.05 35.40
C ARG A 189 14.26 -12.48 36.03
N THR A 190 14.12 -11.75 37.12
CA THR A 190 15.23 -11.52 38.04
C THR A 190 15.71 -12.90 38.44
N THR A 191 16.93 -13.25 38.02
CA THR A 191 17.66 -14.35 38.62
C THR A 191 17.85 -13.84 40.05
N ASP A 192 17.04 -14.35 40.96
CA ASP A 192 17.36 -14.25 42.40
C ASP A 192 18.71 -14.93 42.52
N GLU A 193 19.75 -14.11 42.49
CA GLU A 193 21.06 -14.46 43.03
C GLU A 193 20.75 -14.75 44.50
N THR A 194 20.64 -16.06 44.81
CA THR A 194 20.46 -16.55 46.14
C THR A 194 21.58 -15.93 46.95
N GLY A 195 21.23 -14.87 47.66
CA GLY A 195 22.14 -14.18 48.55
C GLY A 195 22.66 -15.19 49.51
N ARG A 196 23.92 -15.55 49.34
CA ARG A 196 24.71 -16.23 50.37
C ARG A 196 24.52 -15.41 51.64
N PRO A 197 23.93 -15.94 52.71
CA PRO A 197 23.83 -15.17 53.94
C PRO A 197 25.24 -14.77 54.33
N ALA A 198 25.48 -13.45 54.44
CA ALA A 198 26.71 -12.93 54.94
C ALA A 198 26.90 -13.52 56.34
N SER A 199 27.99 -14.31 56.47
CA SER A 199 28.42 -14.82 57.79
C SER A 199 28.74 -13.62 58.66
N VAL A 200 27.88 -13.37 59.67
CA VAL A 200 28.16 -12.39 60.69
C VAL A 200 29.33 -12.90 61.51
N PRO A 201 30.43 -12.13 61.64
CA PRO A 201 31.52 -12.56 62.54
C PRO A 201 31.02 -12.57 63.97
N SER A 202 31.22 -13.71 64.62
CA SER A 202 30.93 -13.89 66.06
C SER A 202 31.81 -12.94 66.89
N PRO A 203 31.28 -12.26 67.90
CA PRO A 203 32.09 -11.43 68.76
C PRO A 203 33.06 -12.31 69.56
N ALA A 204 34.33 -11.94 69.54
CA ALA A 204 35.38 -12.58 70.33
C ALA A 204 35.06 -12.42 71.82
N THR A 205 34.95 -13.51 72.53
CA THR A 205 34.80 -13.55 73.97
C THR A 205 36.13 -13.15 74.59
N ALA A 206 36.21 -11.95 75.18
CA ALA A 206 37.33 -11.60 76.03
C ALA A 206 37.14 -12.25 77.39
N ALA A 207 37.87 -13.29 77.65
CA ALA A 207 38.01 -13.82 78.99
C ALA A 207 39.47 -14.28 79.14
N ASP A 208 40.08 -13.83 80.27
CA ASP A 208 41.30 -14.22 80.91
C ASP A 208 42.54 -13.34 80.64
N VAL A 209 42.61 -12.36 81.51
CA VAL A 209 43.85 -11.86 82.12
C VAL A 209 43.64 -11.81 83.64
N LEU A 210 44.25 -12.80 84.28
CA LEU A 210 44.78 -12.72 85.63
C LEU A 210 46.00 -13.66 85.75
#